data_b328e2e6d51a5418f70b20cbcb91e079
#
_entry.id   b328e2e6d51a5418f70b20cbcb91e079
#
_cell.length_a   1.000
_cell.length_b   1.000
_cell.length_c   1.000
_cell.angle_alpha   90.00
_cell.angle_beta   90.00
_cell.angle_gamma   90.00
#
_symmetry.space_group_name_H-M   'P 1'
#
loop_
_entity.id
_entity.type
_entity.pdbx_description
1 polymer ?
#
loop_
_entity_poly.entity_id
_entity_poly.type
_entity_poly.pdbx_seq_one_letter_code
_entity_poly.pdbx_strand_id
1 'polypeptide(L)'
;MIDIALIKENLDHFKKKLESKGYKGNLNDVVSKYESKNTIQVKLDEIKNLKNVLSKEIGTLAQKGESIEEKKKQSESLSNEIELLQNDFDVLKTELEEELFSIPNIPDKDVPEGADESSNLVLEEVIYKQSECGPDHVEIGELLQLLDSNAANKLSGSRFVVLKGKLAQLQRALIRFMLDEAASNGYEEYYVPYIVNSESLMGTGQLPKFADDQFSVGEGKYLIPTAEVPLTNIFRNEAISTKDIPIKMTAHTPCFRAEAGSYGKDTRGMIRQHQFEKIELVKFVHPSESEKALDELVSDASNILDKLELSYRKVVLCSGDLGFSAAKTIDLEVWLPSQKCFREISSCSNFRDFQTRRMNTKLTDGSTKTYPHTLNGSALAVGRTLLAVLENFYESGVGCLLYTSPSPRDISGSRMPSSA
;
A
#
# COMPACT_ATOMS: atom_id res chain seq x y z
N MET A 1 -1.92 0.61 -11.30
CA MET A 1 -2.45 1.30 -12.52
C MET A 1 -3.49 0.41 -13.15
N ILE A 2 -4.60 0.96 -13.59
CA ILE A 2 -5.65 0.17 -14.25
C ILE A 2 -5.22 -0.18 -15.68
N ASP A 3 -5.72 -1.31 -16.20
CA ASP A 3 -5.56 -1.65 -17.62
C ASP A 3 -6.48 -0.79 -18.48
N ILE A 4 -5.89 0.09 -19.28
CA ILE A 4 -6.66 1.00 -20.14
C ILE A 4 -7.43 0.27 -21.25
N ALA A 5 -6.98 -0.90 -21.69
CA ALA A 5 -7.72 -1.70 -22.67
C ALA A 5 -9.06 -2.16 -22.10
N LEU A 6 -9.08 -2.57 -20.81
CA LEU A 6 -10.32 -2.94 -20.13
C LEU A 6 -11.24 -1.73 -19.93
N ILE A 7 -10.68 -0.54 -19.61
CA ILE A 7 -11.47 0.70 -19.52
C ILE A 7 -12.18 0.98 -20.85
N LYS A 8 -11.45 0.86 -21.97
CA LYS A 8 -12.00 1.09 -23.32
C LYS A 8 -13.14 0.12 -23.65
N GLU A 9 -13.00 -1.16 -23.30
CA GLU A 9 -14.01 -2.18 -23.58
C GLU A 9 -15.32 -1.96 -22.83
N ASN A 10 -15.28 -1.36 -21.63
CA ASN A 10 -16.48 -1.18 -20.81
C ASN A 10 -16.48 0.16 -20.04
N LEU A 11 -16.36 1.25 -20.79
CA LEU A 11 -16.13 2.60 -20.28
C LEU A 11 -17.19 3.05 -19.24
N ASP A 12 -18.47 2.79 -19.48
CA ASP A 12 -19.55 3.23 -18.58
C ASP A 12 -19.51 2.49 -17.24
N HIS A 13 -19.16 1.21 -17.25
CA HIS A 13 -18.96 0.43 -16.02
C HIS A 13 -17.82 1.03 -15.18
N PHE A 14 -16.68 1.32 -15.84
CA PHE A 14 -15.52 1.90 -15.14
C PHE A 14 -15.80 3.30 -14.61
N LYS A 15 -16.53 4.14 -15.39
CA LYS A 15 -16.97 5.45 -14.90
C LYS A 15 -17.76 5.34 -13.62
N LYS A 16 -18.83 4.53 -13.61
CA LYS A 16 -19.67 4.35 -12.41
C LYS A 16 -18.87 3.88 -11.20
N LYS A 17 -17.99 2.89 -11.39
CA LYS A 17 -17.16 2.35 -10.30
C LYS A 17 -16.14 3.36 -9.77
N LEU A 18 -15.52 4.15 -10.63
CA LEU A 18 -14.57 5.19 -10.23
C LEU A 18 -15.26 6.40 -9.59
N GLU A 19 -16.45 6.76 -10.06
CA GLU A 19 -17.30 7.79 -9.45
C GLU A 19 -17.71 7.40 -8.02
N SER A 20 -18.03 6.13 -7.76
CA SER A 20 -18.34 5.66 -6.40
C SER A 20 -17.15 5.76 -5.43
N LYS A 21 -15.92 5.86 -5.96
CA LYS A 21 -14.67 6.10 -5.23
C LYS A 21 -14.27 7.57 -5.21
N GLY A 22 -15.15 8.48 -5.66
CA GLY A 22 -14.91 9.92 -5.68
C GLY A 22 -13.99 10.42 -6.80
N TYR A 23 -13.69 9.60 -7.82
CA TYR A 23 -12.93 10.04 -8.97
C TYR A 23 -13.75 10.95 -9.89
N LYS A 24 -13.20 12.11 -10.26
CA LYS A 24 -13.88 13.15 -11.07
C LYS A 24 -13.20 13.40 -12.42
N GLY A 25 -12.19 12.60 -12.78
CA GLY A 25 -11.45 12.77 -14.04
C GLY A 25 -12.27 12.32 -15.26
N ASN A 26 -11.85 12.74 -16.45
CA ASN A 26 -12.51 12.42 -17.72
C ASN A 26 -11.88 11.18 -18.37
N LEU A 27 -12.49 10.01 -18.17
CA LEU A 27 -12.01 8.76 -18.79
C LEU A 27 -12.10 8.76 -20.32
N ASN A 28 -12.97 9.58 -20.95
CA ASN A 28 -13.02 9.66 -22.40
C ASN A 28 -11.73 10.24 -22.97
N ASP A 29 -11.15 11.26 -22.31
CA ASP A 29 -9.90 11.88 -22.76
C ASP A 29 -8.74 10.89 -22.62
N VAL A 30 -8.68 10.12 -21.55
CA VAL A 30 -7.68 9.06 -21.35
C VAL A 30 -7.75 8.00 -22.44
N VAL A 31 -8.97 7.54 -22.79
CA VAL A 31 -9.19 6.57 -23.87
C VAL A 31 -8.81 7.18 -25.22
N SER A 32 -9.19 8.43 -25.49
CA SER A 32 -8.82 9.14 -26.74
C SER A 32 -7.31 9.28 -26.93
N LYS A 33 -6.58 9.65 -25.86
CA LYS A 33 -5.10 9.71 -25.87
C LYS A 33 -4.49 8.32 -26.13
N TYR A 34 -5.04 7.28 -25.53
CA TYR A 34 -4.60 5.90 -25.76
C TYR A 34 -4.78 5.48 -27.23
N GLU A 35 -5.92 5.79 -27.84
CA GLU A 35 -6.20 5.52 -29.24
C GLU A 35 -5.27 6.30 -30.18
N SER A 36 -5.07 7.60 -29.90
CA SER A 36 -4.15 8.46 -30.64
C SER A 36 -2.71 7.94 -30.59
N LYS A 37 -2.23 7.57 -29.39
CA LYS A 37 -0.90 6.95 -29.22
C LYS A 37 -0.76 5.67 -30.02
N ASN A 38 -1.76 4.78 -30.01
CA ASN A 38 -1.72 3.53 -30.76
C ASN A 38 -1.74 3.78 -32.28
N THR A 39 -2.50 4.77 -32.74
CA THR A 39 -2.52 5.17 -34.16
C THR A 39 -1.14 5.66 -34.61
N ILE A 40 -0.46 6.48 -33.80
CA ILE A 40 0.90 6.95 -34.11
C ILE A 40 1.88 5.77 -34.10
N GLN A 41 1.76 4.83 -33.15
CA GLN A 41 2.61 3.63 -33.10
C GLN A 41 2.52 2.81 -34.38
N VAL A 42 1.31 2.57 -34.91
CA VAL A 42 1.10 1.84 -36.15
C VAL A 42 1.77 2.56 -37.30
N LYS A 43 1.57 3.88 -37.43
CA LYS A 43 2.24 4.70 -38.51
C LYS A 43 3.76 4.64 -38.39
N LEU A 44 4.30 4.74 -37.18
CA LEU A 44 5.73 4.63 -36.93
C LEU A 44 6.31 3.29 -37.41
N ASP A 45 5.61 2.20 -37.11
CA ASP A 45 6.04 0.86 -37.50
C ASP A 45 5.98 0.67 -39.01
N GLU A 46 4.94 1.20 -39.69
CA GLU A 46 4.81 1.20 -41.15
C GLU A 46 5.96 1.99 -41.82
N ILE A 47 6.22 3.22 -41.35
CA ILE A 47 7.27 4.07 -41.94
C ILE A 47 8.68 3.51 -41.67
N LYS A 48 8.93 2.96 -40.47
CA LYS A 48 10.19 2.26 -40.17
C LYS A 48 10.40 1.06 -41.09
N ASN A 49 9.35 0.28 -41.38
CA ASN A 49 9.40 -0.82 -42.33
C ASN A 49 9.72 -0.35 -43.75
N LEU A 50 9.03 0.71 -44.23
CA LEU A 50 9.30 1.31 -45.54
C LEU A 50 10.76 1.78 -45.64
N LYS A 51 11.29 2.47 -44.66
CA LYS A 51 12.68 2.90 -44.59
C LYS A 51 13.64 1.72 -44.62
N ASN A 52 13.36 0.62 -43.96
CA ASN A 52 14.18 -0.60 -43.99
C ASN A 52 14.21 -1.24 -45.37
N VAL A 53 13.07 -1.30 -46.07
CA VAL A 53 12.99 -1.78 -47.45
C VAL A 53 13.81 -0.88 -48.40
N LEU A 54 13.61 0.44 -48.30
CA LEU A 54 14.32 1.42 -49.09
C LEU A 54 15.84 1.37 -48.87
N SER A 55 16.27 1.15 -47.62
CA SER A 55 17.69 0.99 -47.28
C SER A 55 18.32 -0.24 -47.95
N LYS A 56 17.60 -1.36 -48.04
CA LYS A 56 18.04 -2.56 -48.74
C LYS A 56 18.13 -2.32 -50.27
N GLU A 57 17.16 -1.60 -50.86
CA GLU A 57 17.15 -1.24 -52.25
C GLU A 57 18.34 -0.32 -52.61
N ILE A 58 18.62 0.71 -51.78
CA ILE A 58 19.79 1.59 -51.94
C ILE A 58 21.07 0.77 -51.92
N GLY A 59 21.20 -0.20 -50.98
CA GLY A 59 22.37 -1.09 -50.94
C GLY A 59 22.53 -1.91 -52.22
N THR A 60 21.43 -2.43 -52.78
CA THR A 60 21.44 -3.23 -54.02
C THR A 60 21.82 -2.37 -55.26
N LEU A 61 21.25 -1.17 -55.36
CA LEU A 61 21.56 -0.23 -56.48
C LEU A 61 23.00 0.26 -56.41
N ALA A 62 23.50 0.57 -55.20
CA ALA A 62 24.91 0.94 -55.00
C ALA A 62 25.89 -0.15 -55.47
N GLN A 63 25.58 -1.42 -55.19
CA GLN A 63 26.39 -2.57 -55.66
C GLN A 63 26.38 -2.72 -57.17
N LYS A 64 25.29 -2.31 -57.83
CA LYS A 64 25.16 -2.33 -59.29
C LYS A 64 25.74 -1.08 -60.00
N GLY A 65 26.19 -0.08 -59.21
CA GLY A 65 26.68 1.19 -59.77
C GLY A 65 25.58 2.13 -60.32
N GLU A 66 24.32 1.89 -59.92
CA GLU A 66 23.18 2.69 -60.34
C GLU A 66 23.00 3.93 -59.46
N SER A 67 22.29 4.97 -59.95
CA SER A 67 22.05 6.19 -59.20
C SER A 67 21.16 5.92 -57.97
N ILE A 68 21.59 6.39 -56.80
CA ILE A 68 20.90 6.22 -55.50
C ILE A 68 20.38 7.55 -54.93
N GLU A 69 20.57 8.68 -55.64
CA GLU A 69 20.29 10.02 -55.09
C GLU A 69 18.81 10.24 -54.74
N GLU A 70 17.89 9.83 -55.61
CA GLU A 70 16.46 9.98 -55.40
C GLU A 70 15.98 9.14 -54.19
N LYS A 71 16.46 7.89 -54.11
CA LYS A 71 16.14 7.01 -52.99
C LYS A 71 16.78 7.47 -51.66
N LYS A 72 17.94 8.11 -51.71
CA LYS A 72 18.52 8.77 -50.54
C LYS A 72 17.64 9.92 -50.05
N LYS A 73 17.14 10.80 -50.93
CA LYS A 73 16.20 11.88 -50.55
C LYS A 73 14.91 11.34 -49.95
N GLN A 74 14.37 10.26 -50.51
CA GLN A 74 13.19 9.58 -49.93
C GLN A 74 13.50 9.01 -48.55
N SER A 75 14.67 8.37 -48.36
CA SER A 75 15.08 7.85 -47.03
C SER A 75 15.29 8.96 -46.02
N GLU A 76 15.78 10.11 -46.43
CA GLU A 76 15.93 11.29 -45.56
C GLU A 76 14.58 11.89 -45.18
N SER A 77 13.63 11.99 -46.13
CA SER A 77 12.25 12.41 -45.83
C SER A 77 11.56 11.48 -44.84
N LEU A 78 11.68 10.14 -45.02
CA LEU A 78 11.14 9.17 -44.07
C LEU A 78 11.81 9.28 -42.68
N SER A 79 13.10 9.62 -42.64
CA SER A 79 13.80 9.82 -41.34
C SER A 79 13.23 11.00 -40.55
N ASN A 80 12.98 12.12 -41.23
CA ASN A 80 12.41 13.33 -40.65
C ASN A 80 10.97 13.06 -40.16
N GLU A 81 10.18 12.29 -40.92
CA GLU A 81 8.82 11.91 -40.52
C GLU A 81 8.82 10.98 -39.31
N ILE A 82 9.77 10.01 -39.25
CA ILE A 82 9.93 9.13 -38.07
C ILE A 82 10.28 9.98 -36.85
N GLU A 83 11.16 10.96 -36.93
CA GLU A 83 11.56 11.80 -35.82
C GLU A 83 10.36 12.62 -35.27
N LEU A 84 9.58 13.23 -36.18
CA LEU A 84 8.38 13.98 -35.77
C LEU A 84 7.35 13.08 -35.08
N LEU A 85 7.02 11.94 -35.67
CA LEU A 85 6.06 11.00 -35.09
C LEU A 85 6.56 10.36 -33.80
N GLN A 86 7.88 10.14 -33.66
CA GLN A 86 8.47 9.64 -32.43
C GLN A 86 8.33 10.65 -31.28
N ASN A 87 8.54 11.94 -31.55
CA ASN A 87 8.36 13.00 -30.60
C ASN A 87 6.89 13.09 -30.14
N ASP A 88 5.93 13.05 -31.10
CA ASP A 88 4.50 13.07 -30.78
C ASP A 88 4.10 11.84 -29.95
N PHE A 89 4.64 10.66 -30.29
CA PHE A 89 4.41 9.44 -29.53
C PHE A 89 4.93 9.54 -28.10
N ASP A 90 6.14 10.05 -27.91
CA ASP A 90 6.77 10.15 -26.59
C ASP A 90 6.04 11.16 -25.69
N VAL A 91 5.56 12.28 -26.24
CA VAL A 91 4.72 13.26 -25.53
C VAL A 91 3.41 12.61 -25.08
N LEU A 92 2.66 12.01 -26.01
CA LEU A 92 1.38 11.37 -25.69
C LEU A 92 1.53 10.20 -24.72
N LYS A 93 2.63 9.46 -24.81
CA LYS A 93 2.95 8.37 -23.90
C LYS A 93 3.13 8.91 -22.46
N THR A 94 3.90 9.99 -22.31
CA THR A 94 4.16 10.61 -21.00
C THR A 94 2.87 11.17 -20.39
N GLU A 95 2.10 11.94 -21.15
CA GLU A 95 0.81 12.47 -20.69
C GLU A 95 -0.17 11.37 -20.28
N LEU A 96 -0.25 10.30 -21.07
CA LEU A 96 -1.12 9.16 -20.75
C LEU A 96 -0.67 8.44 -19.48
N GLU A 97 0.64 8.25 -19.30
CA GLU A 97 1.18 7.63 -18.08
C GLU A 97 0.87 8.49 -16.84
N GLU A 98 1.05 9.80 -16.89
CA GLU A 98 0.72 10.72 -15.80
C GLU A 98 -0.77 10.66 -15.42
N GLU A 99 -1.67 10.66 -16.42
CA GLU A 99 -3.11 10.52 -16.19
C GLU A 99 -3.45 9.16 -15.58
N LEU A 100 -2.91 8.07 -16.10
CA LEU A 100 -3.14 6.72 -15.57
C LEU A 100 -2.63 6.56 -14.13
N PHE A 101 -1.55 7.27 -13.75
CA PHE A 101 -1.08 7.31 -12.38
C PHE A 101 -2.04 8.05 -11.43
N SER A 102 -2.90 8.93 -11.94
CA SER A 102 -3.89 9.66 -11.15
C SER A 102 -5.23 8.93 -10.97
N ILE A 103 -5.47 7.85 -11.73
CA ILE A 103 -6.71 7.06 -11.64
C ILE A 103 -6.62 6.06 -10.49
N PRO A 104 -7.58 6.04 -9.53
CA PRO A 104 -7.61 5.06 -8.45
C PRO A 104 -7.93 3.64 -8.96
N ASN A 105 -7.64 2.64 -8.12
CA ASN A 105 -8.06 1.27 -8.40
C ASN A 105 -9.59 1.12 -8.32
N ILE A 106 -10.11 0.07 -8.93
CA ILE A 106 -11.55 -0.18 -9.05
C ILE A 106 -12.02 -1.01 -7.85
N PRO A 107 -13.13 -0.61 -7.19
CA PRO A 107 -13.72 -1.43 -6.16
C PRO A 107 -14.19 -2.79 -6.70
N ASP A 108 -13.93 -3.85 -5.94
CA ASP A 108 -14.45 -5.19 -6.24
C ASP A 108 -15.99 -5.22 -6.22
N LYS A 109 -16.57 -6.29 -6.75
CA LYS A 109 -18.03 -6.38 -6.92
C LYS A 109 -18.78 -6.46 -5.60
N ASP A 110 -18.16 -7.02 -4.57
CA ASP A 110 -18.72 -7.25 -3.26
C ASP A 110 -18.37 -6.13 -2.24
N VAL A 111 -17.72 -5.08 -2.69
CA VAL A 111 -17.49 -3.87 -1.90
C VAL A 111 -18.81 -3.09 -1.77
N PRO A 112 -19.26 -2.74 -0.55
CA PRO A 112 -20.48 -1.94 -0.34
C PRO A 112 -20.38 -0.58 -1.05
N GLU A 113 -21.48 -0.15 -1.67
CA GLU A 113 -21.56 1.22 -2.22
C GLU A 113 -21.87 2.19 -1.08
N GLY A 114 -21.06 3.27 -0.93
CA GLY A 114 -21.22 4.28 0.10
C GLY A 114 -20.32 5.47 -0.13
N ALA A 115 -20.60 6.60 0.52
CA ALA A 115 -19.86 7.84 0.36
C ALA A 115 -18.71 8.00 1.35
N ASP A 116 -18.85 7.43 2.54
CA ASP A 116 -17.92 7.59 3.67
C ASP A 116 -18.01 6.41 4.65
N GLU A 117 -17.26 6.49 5.74
CA GLU A 117 -17.15 5.47 6.79
C GLU A 117 -18.49 5.00 7.40
N SER A 118 -19.54 5.83 7.33
CA SER A 118 -20.88 5.46 7.85
C SER A 118 -21.55 4.33 7.07
N SER A 119 -21.07 4.07 5.86
CA SER A 119 -21.57 3.02 4.97
C SER A 119 -20.70 1.75 5.01
N ASN A 120 -19.69 1.70 5.86
CA ASN A 120 -18.87 0.52 6.07
C ASN A 120 -19.71 -0.59 6.73
N LEU A 121 -19.41 -1.84 6.38
CA LEU A 121 -20.17 -3.00 6.86
C LEU A 121 -19.36 -3.80 7.90
N VAL A 122 -19.91 -3.92 9.10
CA VAL A 122 -19.34 -4.81 10.12
C VAL A 122 -19.61 -6.27 9.72
N LEU A 123 -18.55 -7.05 9.55
CA LEU A 123 -18.61 -8.46 9.19
C LEU A 123 -18.70 -9.35 10.44
N GLU A 124 -17.93 -9.02 11.46
CA GLU A 124 -17.79 -9.80 12.67
C GLU A 124 -17.38 -8.90 13.83
N GLU A 125 -17.84 -9.23 15.02
CA GLU A 125 -17.41 -8.60 16.27
C GLU A 125 -17.00 -9.68 17.27
N VAL A 126 -15.77 -9.58 17.78
CA VAL A 126 -15.20 -10.50 18.76
C VAL A 126 -15.03 -9.77 20.09
N ILE A 127 -15.72 -10.26 21.11
CA ILE A 127 -15.78 -9.62 22.42
C ILE A 127 -15.06 -10.47 23.44
N TYR A 128 -14.00 -9.89 24.01
CA TYR A 128 -13.35 -10.36 25.22
C TYR A 128 -13.85 -9.56 26.43
N LYS A 129 -13.16 -9.64 27.55
CA LYS A 129 -13.48 -8.79 28.71
C LYS A 129 -13.25 -7.32 28.34
N GLN A 130 -14.34 -6.55 28.27
CA GLN A 130 -14.29 -5.11 28.02
C GLN A 130 -14.31 -4.33 29.32
N SER A 131 -13.46 -3.32 29.44
CA SER A 131 -13.68 -2.23 30.38
C SER A 131 -14.71 -1.27 29.80
N GLU A 132 -15.75 -0.91 30.56
CA GLU A 132 -16.80 0.01 30.09
C GLU A 132 -16.34 1.47 30.05
N CYS A 133 -15.40 1.81 30.92
CA CYS A 133 -14.77 3.15 30.98
C CYS A 133 -13.47 3.07 31.77
N GLY A 134 -12.57 4.02 31.48
CA GLY A 134 -11.29 4.13 32.19
C GLY A 134 -10.55 5.39 31.77
N PRO A 135 -9.42 5.69 32.42
CA PRO A 135 -8.52 6.75 31.95
C PRO A 135 -7.97 6.43 30.57
N ASP A 136 -7.70 7.46 29.80
CA ASP A 136 -7.05 7.27 28.50
C ASP A 136 -5.56 6.90 28.68
N HIS A 137 -4.96 6.38 27.61
CA HIS A 137 -3.56 5.94 27.61
C HIS A 137 -2.56 7.05 27.96
N VAL A 138 -2.90 8.33 27.73
CA VAL A 138 -2.06 9.48 28.09
C VAL A 138 -2.12 9.69 29.60
N GLU A 139 -3.34 9.70 30.18
CA GLU A 139 -3.54 9.81 31.63
C GLU A 139 -2.84 8.68 32.37
N ILE A 140 -2.97 7.44 31.89
CA ILE A 140 -2.27 6.28 32.43
C ILE A 140 -0.74 6.47 32.33
N GLY A 141 -0.25 6.86 31.17
CA GLY A 141 1.18 7.01 30.91
C GLY A 141 1.82 8.14 31.72
N GLU A 142 1.10 9.25 31.92
CA GLU A 142 1.54 10.39 32.74
C GLU A 142 1.48 10.05 34.25
N LEU A 143 0.42 9.41 34.70
CA LEU A 143 0.28 8.93 36.09
C LEU A 143 1.43 8.00 36.49
N LEU A 144 1.81 7.11 35.58
CA LEU A 144 2.91 6.16 35.78
C LEU A 144 4.30 6.76 35.47
N GLN A 145 4.38 8.00 34.98
CA GLN A 145 5.60 8.69 34.54
C GLN A 145 6.35 7.92 33.43
N LEU A 146 5.64 7.20 32.59
CA LEU A 146 6.19 6.37 31.52
C LEU A 146 5.99 6.97 30.12
N LEU A 147 5.08 7.97 29.97
CA LEU A 147 4.87 8.75 28.77
C LEU A 147 5.22 10.21 29.07
N ASP A 148 6.01 10.85 28.18
CA ASP A 148 6.53 12.21 28.39
C ASP A 148 6.15 13.12 27.22
N SER A 149 4.94 13.66 27.27
CA SER A 149 4.40 14.57 26.25
C SER A 149 5.20 15.89 26.18
N ASN A 150 5.74 16.37 27.31
CA ASN A 150 6.54 17.60 27.33
C ASN A 150 7.87 17.41 26.62
N ALA A 151 8.55 16.29 26.86
CA ALA A 151 9.79 15.97 26.16
C ALA A 151 9.54 15.82 24.64
N ALA A 152 8.47 15.14 24.22
CA ALA A 152 8.11 14.99 22.82
C ALA A 152 7.87 16.35 22.14
N ASN A 153 7.10 17.24 22.76
CA ASN A 153 6.85 18.58 22.26
C ASN A 153 8.14 19.42 22.14
N LYS A 154 9.05 19.28 23.10
CA LYS A 154 10.35 19.96 23.05
C LYS A 154 11.24 19.47 21.91
N LEU A 155 11.19 18.16 21.59
CA LEU A 155 12.04 17.53 20.57
C LEU A 155 11.51 17.75 19.15
N SER A 156 10.19 17.60 18.95
CA SER A 156 9.64 17.48 17.59
C SER A 156 8.26 18.13 17.42
N GLY A 157 7.65 18.62 18.50
CA GLY A 157 6.29 19.22 18.46
C GLY A 157 5.18 18.20 18.73
N SER A 158 3.98 18.53 18.31
CA SER A 158 2.78 17.69 18.47
C SER A 158 2.84 16.41 17.65
N ARG A 159 2.02 15.39 18.03
CA ARG A 159 1.93 14.10 17.34
C ARG A 159 3.23 13.28 17.34
N PHE A 160 4.10 13.53 18.30
CA PHE A 160 5.25 12.69 18.65
C PHE A 160 5.12 12.25 20.10
N VAL A 161 5.76 11.14 20.45
CA VAL A 161 5.75 10.61 21.82
C VAL A 161 7.14 10.26 22.28
N VAL A 162 7.37 10.37 23.59
CA VAL A 162 8.53 9.82 24.28
C VAL A 162 8.04 8.80 25.29
N LEU A 163 8.39 7.54 25.06
CA LEU A 163 8.09 6.42 25.97
C LEU A 163 9.31 6.14 26.83
N LYS A 164 9.08 5.86 28.14
CA LYS A 164 10.14 5.60 29.10
C LYS A 164 9.96 4.25 29.79
N GLY A 165 11.07 3.68 30.27
CA GLY A 165 11.08 2.55 31.19
C GLY A 165 10.26 1.35 30.69
N LYS A 166 9.30 0.91 31.50
CA LYS A 166 8.48 -0.27 31.21
C LYS A 166 7.60 -0.13 29.97
N LEU A 167 7.14 1.10 29.65
CA LEU A 167 6.32 1.32 28.45
C LEU A 167 7.15 1.15 27.16
N ALA A 168 8.37 1.67 27.13
CA ALA A 168 9.29 1.42 26.03
C ALA A 168 9.67 -0.07 25.89
N GLN A 169 9.80 -0.78 27.02
CA GLN A 169 10.04 -2.22 27.02
C GLN A 169 8.83 -2.99 26.47
N LEU A 170 7.60 -2.61 26.85
CA LEU A 170 6.38 -3.22 26.36
C LEU A 170 6.22 -3.00 24.84
N GLN A 171 6.48 -1.79 24.34
CA GLN A 171 6.47 -1.55 22.90
C GLN A 171 7.41 -2.50 22.13
N ARG A 172 8.65 -2.66 22.62
CA ARG A 172 9.60 -3.60 22.03
C ARG A 172 9.17 -5.07 22.15
N ALA A 173 8.51 -5.44 23.24
CA ALA A 173 7.96 -6.79 23.43
C ALA A 173 6.81 -7.07 22.44
N LEU A 174 5.92 -6.09 22.24
CA LEU A 174 4.85 -6.18 21.24
C LEU A 174 5.39 -6.31 19.81
N ILE A 175 6.42 -5.52 19.45
CA ILE A 175 7.08 -5.64 18.15
C ILE A 175 7.59 -7.06 17.93
N ARG A 176 8.32 -7.60 18.91
CA ARG A 176 8.86 -8.96 18.81
C ARG A 176 7.76 -9.99 18.70
N PHE A 177 6.74 -9.91 19.56
CA PHE A 177 5.61 -10.82 19.55
C PHE A 177 4.91 -10.86 18.18
N MET A 178 4.64 -9.69 17.60
CA MET A 178 3.99 -9.57 16.30
C MET A 178 4.84 -10.13 15.16
N LEU A 179 6.17 -9.94 15.19
CA LEU A 179 7.09 -10.54 14.22
C LEU A 179 7.17 -12.06 14.36
N ASP A 180 7.24 -12.58 15.59
CA ASP A 180 7.24 -14.02 15.86
C ASP A 180 5.93 -14.68 15.34
N GLU A 181 4.78 -14.00 15.49
CA GLU A 181 3.50 -14.44 14.94
C GLU A 181 3.49 -14.43 13.41
N ALA A 182 3.98 -13.36 12.79
CA ALA A 182 4.09 -13.29 11.34
C ALA A 182 4.99 -14.42 10.80
N ALA A 183 6.14 -14.67 11.43
CA ALA A 183 7.04 -15.76 11.05
C ALA A 183 6.35 -17.14 11.20
N SER A 184 5.56 -17.36 12.26
CA SER A 184 4.80 -18.60 12.45
C SER A 184 3.75 -18.85 11.38
N ASN A 185 3.21 -17.78 10.76
CA ASN A 185 2.28 -17.82 9.64
C ASN A 185 2.98 -17.91 8.26
N GLY A 186 4.32 -18.11 8.26
CA GLY A 186 5.12 -18.35 7.06
C GLY A 186 5.52 -17.07 6.31
N TYR A 187 5.51 -15.91 6.97
CA TYR A 187 6.09 -14.70 6.41
C TYR A 187 7.60 -14.68 6.64
N GLU A 188 8.35 -14.37 5.60
CA GLU A 188 9.79 -14.13 5.70
C GLU A 188 10.03 -12.70 6.18
N GLU A 189 10.85 -12.54 7.23
CA GLU A 189 11.18 -11.23 7.80
C GLU A 189 12.26 -10.53 6.97
N TYR A 190 12.01 -9.28 6.60
CA TYR A 190 12.92 -8.42 5.86
C TYR A 190 13.32 -7.21 6.69
N TYR A 191 14.58 -6.81 6.59
CA TYR A 191 15.05 -5.50 7.00
C TYR A 191 15.21 -4.62 5.76
N VAL A 192 14.46 -3.51 5.70
CA VAL A 192 14.33 -2.66 4.51
C VAL A 192 14.81 -1.23 4.78
N PRO A 193 15.24 -0.47 3.75
CA PRO A 193 15.54 0.94 3.87
C PRO A 193 14.30 1.76 4.28
N TYR A 194 14.50 2.77 5.16
CA TYR A 194 13.45 3.70 5.58
C TYR A 194 13.39 4.95 4.70
N ILE A 195 14.39 5.15 3.85
CA ILE A 195 14.43 6.19 2.83
C ILE A 195 14.34 5.49 1.47
N VAL A 196 13.35 5.89 0.68
CA VAL A 196 13.08 5.32 -0.66
C VAL A 196 13.06 6.43 -1.71
N ASN A 197 13.22 6.05 -2.98
CA ASN A 197 13.05 6.96 -4.11
C ASN A 197 11.57 7.17 -4.47
N SER A 198 11.28 8.20 -5.26
CA SER A 198 9.94 8.55 -5.72
C SER A 198 9.27 7.40 -6.49
N GLU A 199 10.04 6.64 -7.29
CA GLU A 199 9.52 5.52 -8.07
C GLU A 199 8.94 4.41 -7.18
N SER A 200 9.50 4.22 -5.98
CA SER A 200 8.94 3.26 -5.02
C SER A 200 7.58 3.69 -4.48
N LEU A 201 7.41 4.99 -4.18
CA LEU A 201 6.11 5.55 -3.78
C LEU A 201 5.10 5.57 -4.94
N MET A 202 5.57 5.77 -6.18
CA MET A 202 4.72 5.66 -7.36
C MET A 202 4.26 4.22 -7.59
N GLY A 203 5.13 3.24 -7.36
CA GLY A 203 4.84 1.81 -7.53
C GLY A 203 3.68 1.34 -6.67
N THR A 204 3.62 1.74 -5.42
CA THR A 204 2.55 1.38 -4.46
C THR A 204 1.39 2.37 -4.42
N GLY A 205 1.51 3.54 -5.09
CA GLY A 205 0.39 4.48 -5.32
C GLY A 205 0.26 5.60 -4.31
N GLN A 206 1.29 5.86 -3.49
CA GLN A 206 1.34 7.04 -2.63
C GLN A 206 1.58 8.32 -3.46
N LEU A 207 2.43 8.23 -4.48
CA LEU A 207 2.62 9.32 -5.44
C LEU A 207 1.87 9.04 -6.76
N PRO A 208 1.46 10.09 -7.48
CA PRO A 208 1.61 11.52 -7.14
C PRO A 208 0.57 12.05 -6.16
N LYS A 209 -0.55 11.35 -5.93
CA LYS A 209 -1.76 11.88 -5.26
C LYS A 209 -1.54 12.36 -3.82
N PHE A 210 -0.71 11.68 -3.05
CA PHE A 210 -0.50 11.95 -1.61
C PHE A 210 0.88 12.56 -1.34
N ALA A 211 1.38 13.40 -2.24
CA ALA A 211 2.68 14.05 -2.08
C ALA A 211 2.79 14.87 -0.78
N ASP A 212 1.71 15.56 -0.40
CA ASP A 212 1.65 16.39 0.80
C ASP A 212 1.69 15.58 2.11
N ASP A 213 1.35 14.28 2.05
CA ASP A 213 1.42 13.37 3.20
C ASP A 213 2.80 12.72 3.37
N GLN A 214 3.71 12.93 2.42
CA GLN A 214 5.04 12.31 2.46
C GLN A 214 6.09 13.25 3.03
N PHE A 215 6.97 12.73 3.89
CA PHE A 215 8.16 13.47 4.34
C PHE A 215 9.27 13.34 3.28
N SER A 216 9.52 14.42 2.55
CA SER A 216 10.64 14.51 1.62
C SER A 216 11.95 14.77 2.37
N VAL A 217 13.02 14.07 2.01
CA VAL A 217 14.38 14.30 2.50
C VAL A 217 15.30 14.91 1.43
N GLY A 218 14.72 15.40 0.33
CA GLY A 218 15.43 16.00 -0.80
C GLY A 218 15.79 14.99 -1.89
N GLU A 219 16.21 15.50 -3.05
CA GLU A 219 16.69 14.70 -4.19
C GLU A 219 15.74 13.57 -4.65
N GLY A 220 14.42 13.80 -4.60
CA GLY A 220 13.44 12.78 -4.95
C GLY A 220 13.38 11.58 -4.00
N LYS A 221 13.87 11.74 -2.77
CA LYS A 221 13.84 10.72 -1.72
C LYS A 221 12.86 11.10 -0.62
N TYR A 222 12.30 10.08 0.01
CA TYR A 222 11.23 10.20 1.01
C TYR A 222 11.42 9.22 2.14
N LEU A 223 11.00 9.60 3.36
CA LEU A 223 10.80 8.65 4.45
C LEU A 223 9.58 7.78 4.15
N ILE A 224 9.64 6.49 4.45
CA ILE A 224 8.55 5.55 4.16
C ILE A 224 7.31 5.83 5.03
N PRO A 225 6.09 5.87 4.44
CA PRO A 225 4.85 5.95 5.22
C PRO A 225 4.41 4.58 5.76
N THR A 226 5.00 3.49 5.25
CA THR A 226 4.71 2.09 5.56
C THR A 226 5.81 1.20 4.95
N ALA A 227 6.10 0.05 5.57
CA ALA A 227 6.99 -0.95 5.01
C ALA A 227 6.46 -1.61 3.72
N GLU A 228 5.16 -1.47 3.43
CA GLU A 228 4.57 -1.85 2.14
C GLU A 228 5.41 -1.32 0.96
N VAL A 229 5.82 -0.05 1.04
CA VAL A 229 6.54 0.61 -0.05
C VAL A 229 7.84 -0.12 -0.41
N PRO A 230 8.82 -0.28 0.49
CA PRO A 230 10.03 -0.99 0.14
C PRO A 230 9.79 -2.48 -0.14
N LEU A 231 8.97 -3.18 0.66
CA LEU A 231 8.73 -4.62 0.48
C LEU A 231 8.15 -4.94 -0.91
N THR A 232 7.11 -4.21 -1.31
CA THR A 232 6.44 -4.46 -2.59
C THR A 232 7.34 -4.12 -3.77
N ASN A 233 8.18 -3.07 -3.65
CA ASN A 233 9.08 -2.63 -4.72
C ASN A 233 10.35 -3.48 -4.88
N ILE A 234 10.60 -4.48 -4.03
CA ILE A 234 11.70 -5.45 -4.23
C ILE A 234 11.59 -6.09 -5.62
N PHE A 235 10.38 -6.35 -6.09
CA PHE A 235 10.12 -6.99 -7.38
C PHE A 235 9.81 -6.01 -8.53
N ARG A 236 10.11 -4.72 -8.36
CA ARG A 236 9.88 -3.73 -9.44
C ARG A 236 10.74 -4.03 -10.66
N ASN A 237 10.10 -4.06 -11.85
CA ASN A 237 10.70 -4.42 -13.14
C ASN A 237 11.20 -5.88 -13.24
N GLU A 238 10.68 -6.77 -12.39
CA GLU A 238 11.07 -8.18 -12.38
C GLU A 238 9.94 -9.09 -12.87
N ALA A 239 10.33 -10.31 -13.23
CA ALA A 239 9.41 -11.40 -13.55
C ALA A 239 9.52 -12.49 -12.46
N ILE A 240 8.44 -12.71 -11.73
CA ILE A 240 8.32 -13.74 -10.70
C ILE A 240 7.84 -15.03 -11.38
N SER A 241 8.45 -16.17 -11.05
CA SER A 241 7.97 -17.47 -11.51
C SER A 241 6.67 -17.84 -10.79
N THR A 242 5.74 -18.46 -11.52
CA THR A 242 4.51 -19.03 -10.92
C THR A 242 4.79 -20.11 -9.87
N LYS A 243 6.01 -20.67 -9.85
CA LYS A 243 6.43 -21.67 -8.86
C LYS A 243 6.86 -21.04 -7.53
N ASP A 244 7.20 -19.74 -7.54
CA ASP A 244 7.73 -19.03 -6.38
C ASP A 244 6.62 -18.32 -5.57
N ILE A 245 5.37 -18.33 -6.05
CA ILE A 245 4.23 -17.75 -5.33
C ILE A 245 3.42 -18.85 -4.59
N PRO A 246 2.79 -18.52 -3.44
CA PRO A 246 2.71 -17.20 -2.83
C PRO A 246 4.02 -16.75 -2.18
N ILE A 247 4.39 -15.46 -2.37
CA ILE A 247 5.46 -14.83 -1.61
C ILE A 247 4.82 -14.10 -0.43
N LYS A 248 5.29 -14.36 0.78
CA LYS A 248 4.84 -13.73 2.03
C LYS A 248 6.01 -13.04 2.71
N MET A 249 5.93 -11.74 2.88
CA MET A 249 7.01 -10.92 3.46
C MET A 249 6.48 -10.10 4.64
N THR A 250 7.30 -9.91 5.65
CA THR A 250 7.02 -9.00 6.77
C THR A 250 8.21 -8.12 7.08
N ALA A 251 7.94 -6.93 7.59
CA ALA A 251 8.97 -6.06 8.14
C ALA A 251 8.40 -5.22 9.29
N HIS A 252 9.22 -5.02 10.32
CA HIS A 252 9.02 -3.99 11.32
C HIS A 252 9.74 -2.72 10.87
N THR A 253 9.05 -1.60 10.80
CA THR A 253 9.64 -0.30 10.49
C THR A 253 8.98 0.84 11.25
N PRO A 254 9.71 1.94 11.53
CA PRO A 254 9.06 3.22 11.72
C PRO A 254 8.35 3.61 10.42
N CYS A 255 7.23 4.30 10.57
CA CYS A 255 6.42 4.84 9.49
C CYS A 255 6.26 6.34 9.70
N PHE A 256 6.34 7.13 8.62
CA PHE A 256 6.34 8.58 8.68
C PHE A 256 5.21 9.14 7.82
N ARG A 257 4.27 9.90 8.44
CA ARG A 257 3.13 10.52 7.75
C ARG A 257 2.97 11.97 8.17
N ALA A 258 2.89 12.89 7.21
CA ALA A 258 2.69 14.30 7.50
C ALA A 258 1.26 14.62 7.96
N GLU A 259 0.30 13.71 7.73
CA GLU A 259 -1.10 13.82 8.18
C GLU A 259 -1.76 15.15 7.72
N ALA A 260 -1.49 15.56 6.48
CA ALA A 260 -1.89 16.85 5.93
C ALA A 260 -3.41 17.11 5.95
N GLY A 261 -4.23 16.05 5.86
CA GLY A 261 -5.70 16.13 5.87
C GLY A 261 -6.36 16.04 7.26
N SER A 262 -5.59 15.87 8.35
CA SER A 262 -6.14 15.53 9.68
C SER A 262 -6.03 16.65 10.72
N TYR A 263 -6.19 17.90 10.31
CA TYR A 263 -6.07 19.07 11.19
C TYR A 263 -7.04 18.97 12.38
N GLY A 264 -6.51 19.05 13.62
CA GLY A 264 -7.30 19.07 14.85
C GLY A 264 -7.88 17.73 15.32
N LYS A 265 -7.76 16.64 14.52
CA LYS A 265 -8.22 15.30 14.92
C LYS A 265 -7.13 14.53 15.67
N ASP A 266 -7.50 13.89 16.80
CA ASP A 266 -6.63 12.97 17.56
C ASP A 266 -5.20 13.54 17.81
N THR A 267 -5.12 14.81 18.24
CA THR A 267 -3.83 15.51 18.45
C THR A 267 -3.13 15.12 19.72
N ARG A 268 -3.81 14.42 20.65
CA ARG A 268 -3.29 13.97 21.94
C ARG A 268 -3.01 12.47 21.91
N GLY A 269 -1.86 12.07 22.44
CA GLY A 269 -1.50 10.67 22.64
C GLY A 269 -0.99 9.96 21.38
N MET A 270 -1.24 8.65 21.30
CA MET A 270 -0.64 7.76 20.31
C MET A 270 -1.61 7.29 19.20
N ILE A 271 -2.82 7.84 19.11
CA ILE A 271 -3.81 7.43 18.10
C ILE A 271 -3.36 7.86 16.69
N ARG A 272 -2.87 9.09 16.58
CA ARG A 272 -2.43 9.67 15.30
C ARG A 272 -1.09 10.38 15.46
N GLN A 273 -0.06 9.83 14.86
CA GLN A 273 1.34 10.26 15.02
C GLN A 273 2.00 10.51 13.67
N HIS A 274 2.94 11.47 13.61
CA HIS A 274 3.81 11.68 12.46
C HIS A 274 4.86 10.59 12.30
N GLN A 275 5.24 9.95 13.40
CA GLN A 275 6.13 8.80 13.44
C GLN A 275 5.53 7.73 14.34
N PHE A 276 5.39 6.50 13.84
CA PHE A 276 4.90 5.35 14.59
C PHE A 276 5.54 4.06 14.09
N GLU A 277 5.48 3.01 14.90
CA GLU A 277 6.01 1.69 14.56
C GLU A 277 4.89 0.78 14.03
N LYS A 278 5.21 -0.02 13.02
CA LYS A 278 4.25 -0.94 12.40
C LYS A 278 4.94 -2.23 11.94
N ILE A 279 4.27 -3.34 12.13
CA ILE A 279 4.61 -4.60 11.46
C ILE A 279 3.73 -4.70 10.22
N GLU A 280 4.33 -4.78 9.07
CA GLU A 280 3.65 -4.89 7.78
C GLU A 280 3.74 -6.29 7.22
N LEU A 281 2.63 -6.78 6.69
CA LEU A 281 2.53 -8.03 5.94
C LEU A 281 2.28 -7.71 4.47
N VAL A 282 3.05 -8.31 3.57
CA VAL A 282 2.88 -8.16 2.12
C VAL A 282 2.82 -9.54 1.48
N LYS A 283 1.87 -9.74 0.58
CA LYS A 283 1.74 -10.96 -0.20
C LYS A 283 1.77 -10.67 -1.71
N PHE A 284 2.47 -11.54 -2.48
CA PHE A 284 2.29 -11.65 -3.92
C PHE A 284 1.67 -13.00 -4.20
N VAL A 285 0.53 -13.02 -4.90
CA VAL A 285 -0.24 -14.23 -5.13
C VAL A 285 -0.71 -14.36 -6.58
N HIS A 286 -1.06 -15.59 -6.97
CA HIS A 286 -1.74 -15.79 -8.24
C HIS A 286 -3.10 -15.09 -8.23
N PRO A 287 -3.56 -14.49 -9.36
CA PRO A 287 -4.85 -13.79 -9.40
C PRO A 287 -6.04 -14.60 -8.90
N SER A 288 -6.07 -15.91 -9.15
CA SER A 288 -7.15 -16.81 -8.68
C SER A 288 -7.20 -17.01 -7.18
N GLU A 289 -6.10 -16.74 -6.46
CA GLU A 289 -5.99 -16.99 -5.03
C GLU A 289 -6.17 -15.72 -4.17
N SER A 290 -6.34 -14.55 -4.80
CA SER A 290 -6.24 -13.29 -4.08
C SER A 290 -7.39 -13.02 -3.08
N GLU A 291 -8.59 -13.57 -3.29
CA GLU A 291 -9.68 -13.49 -2.29
C GLU A 291 -9.31 -14.31 -1.05
N LYS A 292 -8.96 -15.58 -1.24
CA LYS A 292 -8.52 -16.44 -0.15
C LYS A 292 -7.32 -15.87 0.59
N ALA A 293 -6.37 -15.27 -0.15
CA ALA A 293 -5.19 -14.63 0.43
C ALA A 293 -5.53 -13.39 1.28
N LEU A 294 -6.64 -12.67 0.97
CA LEU A 294 -7.15 -11.58 1.81
C LEU A 294 -7.74 -12.14 3.11
N ASP A 295 -8.56 -13.19 3.04
CA ASP A 295 -9.14 -13.82 4.23
C ASP A 295 -8.04 -14.35 5.16
N GLU A 296 -7.01 -15.00 4.60
CA GLU A 296 -5.84 -15.44 5.37
C GLU A 296 -5.10 -14.25 6.01
N LEU A 297 -4.90 -13.15 5.27
CA LEU A 297 -4.22 -11.96 5.77
C LEU A 297 -4.97 -11.33 6.96
N VAL A 298 -6.30 -11.20 6.84
CA VAL A 298 -7.17 -10.73 7.92
C VAL A 298 -7.10 -11.65 9.14
N SER A 299 -7.10 -12.97 8.91
CA SER A 299 -6.95 -13.96 10.00
C SER A 299 -5.58 -13.85 10.67
N ASP A 300 -4.49 -13.71 9.91
CA ASP A 300 -3.13 -13.55 10.44
C ASP A 300 -3.03 -12.31 11.34
N ALA A 301 -3.64 -11.19 10.93
CA ALA A 301 -3.65 -9.96 11.70
C ALA A 301 -4.57 -10.03 12.93
N SER A 302 -5.79 -10.59 12.80
CA SER A 302 -6.75 -10.68 13.89
C SER A 302 -6.31 -11.66 14.98
N ASN A 303 -5.58 -12.73 14.65
CA ASN A 303 -5.01 -13.68 15.61
C ASN A 303 -4.10 -13.00 16.65
N ILE A 304 -3.47 -11.89 16.32
CA ILE A 304 -2.68 -11.09 17.28
C ILE A 304 -3.60 -10.46 18.34
N LEU A 305 -4.76 -9.93 17.91
CA LEU A 305 -5.76 -9.37 18.84
C LEU A 305 -6.37 -10.46 19.73
N ASP A 306 -6.64 -11.65 19.16
CA ASP A 306 -7.12 -12.81 19.90
C ASP A 306 -6.12 -13.24 20.99
N LYS A 307 -4.84 -13.34 20.66
CA LYS A 307 -3.78 -13.69 21.61
C LYS A 307 -3.54 -12.62 22.68
N LEU A 308 -3.85 -11.37 22.39
CA LEU A 308 -3.82 -10.27 23.35
C LEU A 308 -5.15 -10.13 24.11
N GLU A 309 -6.18 -10.94 23.83
CA GLU A 309 -7.52 -10.86 24.41
C GLU A 309 -8.13 -9.44 24.32
N LEU A 310 -7.87 -8.75 23.20
CA LEU A 310 -8.44 -7.43 22.91
C LEU A 310 -9.71 -7.58 22.09
N SER A 311 -10.81 -6.96 22.52
CA SER A 311 -12.05 -6.93 21.76
C SER A 311 -11.88 -6.14 20.46
N TYR A 312 -12.36 -6.68 19.34
CA TYR A 312 -12.24 -6.05 18.03
C TYR A 312 -13.42 -6.37 17.12
N ARG A 313 -13.53 -5.65 16.02
CA ARG A 313 -14.45 -5.96 14.93
C ARG A 313 -13.74 -5.93 13.59
N LYS A 314 -14.28 -6.70 12.64
CA LYS A 314 -13.87 -6.72 11.23
C LYS A 314 -14.85 -5.90 10.41
N VAL A 315 -14.35 -4.95 9.63
CA VAL A 315 -15.20 -4.00 8.90
C VAL A 315 -14.75 -3.97 7.44
N VAL A 316 -15.65 -4.28 6.51
CA VAL A 316 -15.36 -4.06 5.09
C VAL A 316 -15.67 -2.62 4.73
N LEU A 317 -14.70 -1.96 4.11
CA LEU A 317 -14.84 -0.56 3.71
C LEU A 317 -15.73 -0.43 2.48
N CYS A 318 -16.59 0.59 2.47
CA CYS A 318 -17.39 0.95 1.29
C CYS A 318 -16.54 1.65 0.23
N SER A 319 -17.09 1.80 -0.96
CA SER A 319 -16.39 2.37 -2.13
C SER A 319 -15.82 3.77 -1.88
N GLY A 320 -16.54 4.63 -1.14
CA GLY A 320 -16.10 6.00 -0.85
C GLY A 320 -15.02 6.10 0.22
N ASP A 321 -14.88 5.07 1.08
CA ASP A 321 -13.85 5.01 2.14
C ASP A 321 -12.61 4.20 1.73
N LEU A 322 -12.67 3.47 0.60
CA LEU A 322 -11.53 2.71 0.09
C LEU A 322 -10.33 3.59 -0.22
N GLY A 323 -9.16 3.19 0.24
CA GLY A 323 -7.88 3.78 -0.15
C GLY A 323 -7.68 3.78 -1.67
N PHE A 324 -6.92 4.76 -2.20
CA PHE A 324 -6.71 4.99 -3.62
C PHE A 324 -6.33 3.74 -4.42
N SER A 325 -5.38 2.96 -3.91
CA SER A 325 -4.82 1.79 -4.59
C SER A 325 -5.61 0.50 -4.34
N ALA A 326 -6.47 0.46 -3.31
CA ALA A 326 -7.17 -0.76 -2.90
C ALA A 326 -8.39 -1.07 -3.79
N ALA A 327 -8.61 -2.34 -4.10
CA ALA A 327 -9.83 -2.85 -4.72
C ALA A 327 -10.83 -3.32 -3.65
N LYS A 328 -10.34 -3.85 -2.54
CA LYS A 328 -11.13 -4.26 -1.37
C LYS A 328 -10.27 -4.13 -0.13
N THR A 329 -10.86 -3.66 0.96
CA THR A 329 -10.20 -3.50 2.25
C THR A 329 -11.10 -4.03 3.36
N ILE A 330 -10.51 -4.76 4.29
CA ILE A 330 -11.11 -5.18 5.54
C ILE A 330 -10.26 -4.60 6.66
N ASP A 331 -10.84 -3.70 7.45
CA ASP A 331 -10.20 -3.11 8.61
C ASP A 331 -10.47 -3.95 9.86
N LEU A 332 -9.47 -4.02 10.73
CA LEU A 332 -9.63 -4.45 12.11
C LEU A 332 -9.70 -3.21 12.98
N GLU A 333 -10.72 -3.11 13.79
CA GLU A 333 -10.90 -2.03 14.73
C GLU A 333 -10.92 -2.59 16.17
N VAL A 334 -10.09 -2.03 17.05
CA VAL A 334 -9.98 -2.44 18.46
C VAL A 334 -10.81 -1.54 19.36
N TRP A 335 -11.41 -2.13 20.40
CA TRP A 335 -12.17 -1.38 21.39
C TRP A 335 -11.28 -0.52 22.29
N LEU A 336 -11.63 0.76 22.43
CA LEU A 336 -10.99 1.70 23.33
C LEU A 336 -11.97 2.16 24.44
N PRO A 337 -11.78 1.72 25.70
CA PRO A 337 -12.69 2.05 26.81
C PRO A 337 -12.82 3.55 27.06
N SER A 338 -11.73 4.31 26.94
CA SER A 338 -11.74 5.76 27.18
C SER A 338 -12.63 6.52 26.19
N GLN A 339 -12.73 6.02 24.95
CA GLN A 339 -13.50 6.62 23.86
C GLN A 339 -14.88 5.96 23.67
N LYS A 340 -15.11 4.80 24.30
CA LYS A 340 -16.31 3.98 24.13
C LYS A 340 -16.64 3.67 22.67
N CYS A 341 -15.61 3.43 21.87
CA CYS A 341 -15.75 3.09 20.45
C CYS A 341 -14.62 2.18 19.97
N PHE A 342 -14.85 1.56 18.83
CA PHE A 342 -13.82 0.84 18.08
C PHE A 342 -12.98 1.81 17.26
N ARG A 343 -11.67 1.56 17.18
CA ARG A 343 -10.70 2.34 16.40
C ARG A 343 -9.86 1.42 15.55
N GLU A 344 -9.65 1.81 14.30
CA GLU A 344 -8.80 1.10 13.34
C GLU A 344 -7.42 0.81 13.94
N ILE A 345 -6.98 -0.45 13.86
CA ILE A 345 -5.66 -0.91 14.30
C ILE A 345 -4.88 -1.61 13.18
N SER A 346 -5.59 -2.14 12.20
CA SER A 346 -5.03 -2.73 10.99
C SER A 346 -5.97 -2.49 9.81
N SER A 347 -5.40 -2.36 8.62
CA SER A 347 -6.13 -2.27 7.37
C SER A 347 -5.55 -3.29 6.41
N CYS A 348 -6.34 -4.33 6.07
CA CYS A 348 -5.94 -5.42 5.19
C CYS A 348 -6.55 -5.21 3.80
N SER A 349 -5.70 -4.99 2.79
CA SER A 349 -6.13 -4.58 1.46
C SER A 349 -5.68 -5.55 0.37
N ASN A 350 -6.55 -5.77 -0.60
CA ASN A 350 -6.26 -6.41 -1.87
C ASN A 350 -6.19 -5.34 -2.96
N PHE A 351 -5.06 -5.25 -3.65
CA PHE A 351 -4.82 -4.27 -4.72
C PHE A 351 -5.02 -4.86 -6.11
N ARG A 352 -5.30 -6.16 -6.20
CA ARG A 352 -5.32 -6.87 -7.48
C ARG A 352 -3.98 -6.66 -8.20
N ASP A 353 -4.01 -6.38 -9.50
CA ASP A 353 -2.82 -6.12 -10.31
C ASP A 353 -2.43 -4.63 -10.40
N PHE A 354 -3.07 -3.77 -9.61
CA PHE A 354 -2.87 -2.32 -9.68
C PHE A 354 -1.43 -1.89 -9.42
N GLN A 355 -0.83 -2.40 -8.34
CA GLN A 355 0.54 -2.08 -7.96
C GLN A 355 1.55 -2.76 -8.89
N THR A 356 1.34 -4.02 -9.23
CA THR A 356 2.24 -4.77 -10.11
C THR A 356 2.28 -4.21 -11.53
N ARG A 357 1.18 -3.62 -12.02
CA ARG A 357 1.18 -2.84 -13.27
C ARG A 357 2.00 -1.56 -13.17
N ARG A 358 1.92 -0.83 -12.04
CA ARG A 358 2.72 0.38 -11.79
C ARG A 358 4.22 0.06 -11.72
N MET A 359 4.56 -1.04 -11.09
CA MET A 359 5.93 -1.51 -10.89
C MET A 359 6.46 -2.32 -12.07
N ASN A 360 5.63 -2.62 -13.08
CA ASN A 360 5.97 -3.52 -14.17
C ASN A 360 6.46 -4.90 -13.69
N THR A 361 5.91 -5.40 -12.59
CA THR A 361 6.20 -6.74 -12.06
C THR A 361 5.33 -7.75 -12.76
N LYS A 362 5.92 -8.78 -13.38
CA LYS A 362 5.20 -9.81 -14.11
C LYS A 362 5.22 -11.14 -13.35
N LEU A 363 4.19 -11.95 -13.60
CA LEU A 363 4.15 -13.35 -13.23
C LEU A 363 4.32 -14.18 -14.50
N THR A 364 5.23 -15.16 -14.51
CA THR A 364 5.53 -15.95 -15.69
C THR A 364 5.64 -17.45 -15.38
N ASP A 365 5.11 -18.27 -16.28
CA ASP A 365 5.33 -19.73 -16.31
C ASP A 365 6.37 -20.15 -17.36
N GLY A 366 7.04 -19.18 -17.99
CA GLY A 366 7.99 -19.34 -19.08
C GLY A 366 7.38 -19.12 -20.47
N SER A 367 6.07 -19.27 -20.64
CA SER A 367 5.35 -19.08 -21.92
C SER A 367 4.43 -17.88 -21.92
N THR A 368 3.70 -17.68 -20.84
CA THR A 368 2.76 -16.57 -20.64
C THR A 368 3.28 -15.61 -19.59
N LYS A 369 2.84 -14.35 -19.71
CA LYS A 369 3.11 -13.30 -18.73
C LYS A 369 1.80 -12.66 -18.30
N THR A 370 1.53 -12.70 -17.00
CA THR A 370 0.41 -12.01 -16.37
C THR A 370 0.91 -11.04 -15.30
N TYR A 371 0.02 -10.49 -14.51
CA TYR A 371 0.38 -9.67 -13.35
C TYR A 371 -0.02 -10.42 -12.09
N PRO A 372 0.89 -10.62 -11.11
CA PRO A 372 0.48 -11.14 -9.82
C PRO A 372 -0.37 -10.10 -9.10
N HIS A 373 -1.23 -10.57 -8.18
CA HIS A 373 -1.95 -9.69 -7.28
C HIS A 373 -1.11 -9.41 -6.04
N THR A 374 -1.20 -8.18 -5.52
CA THR A 374 -0.56 -7.80 -4.26
C THR A 374 -1.61 -7.57 -3.18
N LEU A 375 -1.26 -7.92 -1.97
CA LEU A 375 -2.03 -7.65 -0.77
C LEU A 375 -1.10 -7.11 0.31
N ASN A 376 -1.61 -6.24 1.15
CA ASN A 376 -0.92 -5.86 2.37
C ASN A 376 -1.88 -5.77 3.56
N GLY A 377 -1.31 -5.80 4.75
CA GLY A 377 -2.01 -5.54 6.00
C GLY A 377 -1.04 -5.30 7.14
N SER A 378 -1.50 -4.61 8.17
CA SER A 378 -0.68 -4.42 9.37
C SER A 378 -0.89 -5.58 10.35
N ALA A 379 0.20 -6.08 10.90
CA ALA A 379 0.17 -7.10 11.95
C ALA A 379 0.87 -6.66 13.26
N LEU A 380 0.55 -5.53 13.85
CA LEU A 380 -0.42 -4.46 13.74
C LEU A 380 0.29 -3.09 13.77
N ALA A 381 -0.47 -1.98 13.92
CA ALA A 381 0.08 -0.69 14.30
C ALA A 381 0.50 -0.75 15.79
N VAL A 382 1.81 -0.78 16.07
CA VAL A 382 2.35 -1.06 17.41
C VAL A 382 1.89 -0.03 18.46
N GLY A 383 1.91 1.26 18.11
CA GLY A 383 1.45 2.32 19.01
C GLY A 383 -0.03 2.19 19.39
N ARG A 384 -0.89 1.87 18.40
CA ARG A 384 -2.33 1.63 18.67
C ARG A 384 -2.56 0.35 19.46
N THR A 385 -1.77 -0.69 19.25
CA THR A 385 -1.83 -1.91 20.09
C THR A 385 -1.39 -1.61 21.52
N LEU A 386 -0.31 -0.82 21.67
CA LEU A 386 0.18 -0.42 22.97
C LEU A 386 -0.85 0.36 23.78
N LEU A 387 -1.51 1.36 23.17
CA LEU A 387 -2.55 2.13 23.83
C LEU A 387 -3.79 1.27 24.17
N ALA A 388 -4.19 0.36 23.26
CA ALA A 388 -5.30 -0.55 23.52
C ALA A 388 -5.01 -1.49 24.70
N VAL A 389 -3.79 -2.04 24.77
CA VAL A 389 -3.33 -2.83 25.91
C VAL A 389 -3.35 -2.01 27.21
N LEU A 390 -2.86 -0.77 27.17
CA LEU A 390 -2.88 0.09 28.35
C LEU A 390 -4.30 0.34 28.85
N GLU A 391 -5.22 0.75 27.98
CA GLU A 391 -6.57 1.12 28.37
C GLU A 391 -7.43 -0.08 28.80
N ASN A 392 -7.26 -1.26 28.15
CA ASN A 392 -8.05 -2.44 28.47
C ASN A 392 -7.54 -3.21 29.69
N PHE A 393 -6.24 -3.12 30.02
CA PHE A 393 -5.62 -3.90 31.13
C PHE A 393 -5.08 -3.03 32.26
N TYR A 394 -5.47 -1.76 32.32
CA TYR A 394 -5.14 -0.90 33.46
C TYR A 394 -6.01 -1.22 34.66
N GLU A 395 -5.38 -1.44 35.82
CA GLU A 395 -6.04 -1.56 37.12
C GLU A 395 -5.53 -0.48 38.07
N SER A 396 -6.46 0.31 38.63
CA SER A 396 -6.10 1.39 39.57
C SER A 396 -5.37 0.83 40.80
N GLY A 397 -4.22 1.39 41.12
CA GLY A 397 -3.36 0.96 42.23
C GLY A 397 -2.42 -0.21 41.90
N VAL A 398 -2.61 -0.91 40.78
CA VAL A 398 -1.74 -2.03 40.37
C VAL A 398 -0.93 -1.65 39.13
N GLY A 399 -1.47 -0.79 38.27
CA GLY A 399 -0.91 -0.45 36.95
C GLY A 399 -1.45 -1.33 35.83
N CYS A 400 -0.74 -1.43 34.72
CA CYS A 400 -1.14 -2.33 33.63
C CYS A 400 -0.57 -3.74 33.89
N LEU A 401 -1.42 -4.74 33.94
CA LEU A 401 -1.06 -6.13 34.31
C LEU A 401 0.02 -6.71 33.35
N LEU A 402 0.00 -6.35 32.08
CA LEU A 402 0.95 -6.88 31.10
C LEU A 402 2.39 -6.40 31.31
N TYR A 403 2.61 -5.18 31.80
CA TYR A 403 3.99 -4.72 32.06
C TYR A 403 4.47 -4.97 33.51
N THR A 404 3.59 -5.38 34.42
CA THR A 404 3.96 -5.81 35.78
C THR A 404 4.46 -7.26 35.81
N SER A 405 4.34 -8.00 34.70
CA SER A 405 4.96 -9.32 34.53
C SER A 405 6.48 -9.25 34.70
N PRO A 406 7.09 -10.23 35.40
CA PRO A 406 8.52 -10.21 35.77
C PRO A 406 9.48 -10.26 34.55
N SER A 407 8.99 -10.65 33.35
CA SER A 407 9.82 -10.66 32.13
C SER A 407 8.98 -10.35 30.88
N PRO A 408 9.49 -9.53 29.95
CA PRO A 408 8.88 -9.38 28.61
C PRO A 408 8.80 -10.70 27.81
N ARG A 409 9.60 -11.71 28.20
CA ARG A 409 9.50 -13.07 27.65
C ARG A 409 8.25 -13.79 28.12
N ASP A 410 7.72 -13.44 29.27
CA ASP A 410 6.53 -14.06 29.85
C ASP A 410 5.23 -13.60 29.17
N ILE A 411 5.25 -12.48 28.45
CA ILE A 411 4.12 -12.01 27.63
C ILE A 411 3.86 -12.96 26.46
N SER A 412 4.93 -13.54 25.89
CA SER A 412 4.84 -14.52 24.78
C SER A 412 4.71 -15.98 25.23
N GLY A 413 4.96 -16.29 26.49
CA GLY A 413 5.01 -17.69 26.99
C GLY A 413 4.03 -18.06 28.09
N SER A 414 3.43 -17.11 28.81
CA SER A 414 2.67 -17.41 30.03
C SER A 414 1.16 -17.62 29.86
N ARG A 415 0.65 -17.59 28.63
CA ARG A 415 -0.77 -17.88 28.34
C ARG A 415 -0.96 -18.91 27.22
N MET A 416 -0.13 -19.95 27.15
CA MET A 416 -0.59 -21.18 26.53
C MET A 416 -1.62 -21.79 27.52
N PRO A 417 -2.85 -22.09 27.08
CA PRO A 417 -3.73 -22.90 27.90
C PRO A 417 -3.02 -24.20 28.18
N SER A 418 -2.87 -24.55 29.46
CA SER A 418 -2.45 -25.89 29.83
C SER A 418 -3.48 -26.84 29.24
N SER A 419 -3.10 -27.53 28.17
CA SER A 419 -3.82 -28.71 27.69
C SER A 419 -3.81 -29.74 28.81
N ALA A 420 -4.92 -29.87 29.47
CA ALA A 420 -5.29 -31.08 30.19
C ALA A 420 -6.09 -31.96 29.26
#